data_3d61a1db5cc3c028cd4f8dc038f56b6d
#
_entry.id   3d61a1db5cc3c028cd4f8dc038f56b6d
#
_cell.length_a   1.000
_cell.length_b   1.000
_cell.length_c   1.000
_cell.angle_alpha   90.00
_cell.angle_beta   90.00
_cell.angle_gamma   90.00
#
_symmetry.space_group_name_H-M   'P 1'
#
loop_
_entity.id
_entity.type
_entity.pdbx_description
1 polymer ?
#
loop_
_entity_poly.entity_id
_entity_poly.type
_entity_poly.pdbx_seq_one_letter_code
_entity_poly.pdbx_strand_id
1 'polypeptide(L)'
;LEGANLAPEELIELLAPLLSTPPIFIGILLLVALLIPMIEEAFKTLGVWLLKGRGISPAEGFVAGMFSGAGFALVEGLLNSATVASSTSTDWLGFVVGRLGGTLLHIFNGGLLGWAMANAWQGKKPAKVVGIYFLTVLLHGIWNGLAILELSPQFIASGNLTYIFLAVYALILLVAFVLFSRKVERQAAGSTN
;
A
#
# COMPACT_ATOMS: atom_id res chain seq x y z
N LEU A 1 31.81 -17.55 3.95
CA LEU A 1 31.13 -16.33 3.54
C LEU A 1 30.70 -15.60 4.82
N GLU A 2 31.62 -14.82 5.40
CA GLU A 2 31.25 -13.82 6.41
C GLU A 2 30.27 -12.87 5.78
N GLY A 3 29.07 -12.77 6.36
CA GLY A 3 28.04 -11.84 5.90
C GLY A 3 28.58 -10.42 6.07
N ALA A 4 29.08 -9.84 4.99
CA ALA A 4 29.44 -8.44 4.97
C ALA A 4 28.16 -7.64 5.23
N ASN A 5 28.05 -7.02 6.41
CA ASN A 5 27.06 -5.97 6.68
C ASN A 5 27.48 -4.75 5.88
N LEU A 6 27.13 -4.73 4.58
CA LEU A 6 27.36 -3.59 3.72
C LEU A 6 26.49 -2.43 4.22
N ALA A 7 27.05 -1.23 4.24
CA ALA A 7 26.25 -0.03 4.46
C ALA A 7 25.23 0.13 3.32
N PRO A 8 24.07 0.76 3.54
CA PRO A 8 23.07 0.95 2.50
C PRO A 8 23.64 1.59 1.22
N GLU A 9 24.56 2.52 1.35
CA GLU A 9 25.25 3.19 0.24
C GLU A 9 26.10 2.22 -0.57
N GLU A 10 26.85 1.34 0.11
CA GLU A 10 27.70 0.32 -0.54
C GLU A 10 26.84 -0.70 -1.29
N LEU A 11 25.67 -1.04 -0.73
CA LEU A 11 24.72 -1.92 -1.38
C LEU A 11 24.14 -1.28 -2.64
N ILE A 12 23.79 0.02 -2.59
CA ILE A 12 23.30 0.77 -3.75
C ILE A 12 24.38 0.85 -4.83
N GLU A 13 25.64 1.15 -4.49
CA GLU A 13 26.74 1.17 -5.45
C GLU A 13 26.97 -0.20 -6.11
N LEU A 14 26.87 -1.26 -5.33
CA LEU A 14 26.99 -2.64 -5.84
C LEU A 14 25.85 -3.01 -6.80
N LEU A 15 24.64 -2.54 -6.50
CA LEU A 15 23.44 -2.83 -7.29
C LEU A 15 23.25 -1.85 -8.47
N ALA A 16 23.87 -0.67 -8.46
CA ALA A 16 23.70 0.36 -9.48
C ALA A 16 23.91 -0.15 -10.92
N PRO A 17 24.92 -0.99 -11.23
CA PRO A 17 25.07 -1.54 -12.58
C PRO A 17 23.91 -2.43 -13.00
N LEU A 18 23.33 -3.20 -12.06
CA LEU A 18 22.16 -4.05 -12.31
C LEU A 18 20.91 -3.20 -12.51
N LEU A 19 20.70 -2.19 -11.65
CA LEU A 19 19.56 -1.27 -11.73
C LEU A 19 19.63 -0.38 -12.99
N SER A 20 20.81 -0.16 -13.55
CA SER A 20 20.99 0.54 -14.80
C SER A 20 20.69 -0.32 -16.04
N THR A 21 20.51 -1.63 -15.86
CA THR A 21 20.19 -2.57 -16.94
C THR A 21 18.67 -2.61 -17.14
N PRO A 22 18.11 -2.09 -18.28
CA PRO A 22 16.67 -1.91 -18.42
C PRO A 22 15.82 -3.18 -18.19
N PRO A 23 16.18 -4.38 -18.70
CA PRO A 23 15.39 -5.57 -18.43
C PRO A 23 15.34 -5.95 -16.95
N ILE A 24 16.44 -5.77 -16.21
CA ILE A 24 16.51 -6.07 -14.79
C ILE A 24 15.65 -5.08 -14.01
N PHE A 25 15.80 -3.77 -14.28
CA PHE A 25 14.99 -2.74 -13.65
C PHE A 25 13.49 -2.95 -13.89
N ILE A 26 13.08 -3.27 -15.12
CA ILE A 26 11.68 -3.60 -15.44
C ILE A 26 11.22 -4.83 -14.66
N GLY A 27 12.05 -5.87 -14.55
CA GLY A 27 11.72 -7.06 -13.76
C GLY A 27 11.48 -6.72 -12.27
N ILE A 28 12.34 -5.90 -11.68
CA ILE A 28 12.19 -5.42 -10.30
C ILE A 28 10.93 -4.56 -10.16
N LEU A 29 10.69 -3.65 -11.11
CA LEU A 29 9.50 -2.81 -11.11
C LEU A 29 8.21 -3.66 -11.18
N LEU A 30 8.15 -4.67 -12.04
CA LEU A 30 7.01 -5.59 -12.12
C LEU A 30 6.84 -6.40 -10.83
N LEU A 31 7.92 -6.85 -10.22
CA LEU A 31 7.87 -7.55 -8.94
C LEU A 31 7.26 -6.65 -7.85
N VAL A 32 7.81 -5.44 -7.69
CA VAL A 32 7.49 -4.55 -6.57
C VAL A 32 6.19 -3.77 -6.78
N ALA A 33 5.90 -3.36 -8.02
CA ALA A 33 4.71 -2.57 -8.33
C ALA A 33 3.50 -3.40 -8.79
N LEU A 34 3.66 -4.71 -9.04
CA LEU A 34 2.55 -5.55 -9.46
C LEU A 34 2.42 -6.81 -8.61
N LEU A 35 3.43 -7.69 -8.60
CA LEU A 35 3.31 -9.00 -7.97
C LEU A 35 3.18 -8.90 -6.44
N ILE A 36 4.01 -8.10 -5.79
CA ILE A 36 3.95 -7.87 -4.34
C ILE A 36 2.59 -7.27 -3.95
N PRO A 37 2.10 -6.16 -4.55
CA PRO A 37 0.76 -5.64 -4.29
C PRO A 37 -0.36 -6.66 -4.50
N MET A 38 -0.30 -7.50 -5.53
CA MET A 38 -1.30 -8.55 -5.73
C MET A 38 -1.37 -9.50 -4.53
N ILE A 39 -0.23 -9.95 -4.05
CA ILE A 39 -0.15 -10.86 -2.90
C ILE A 39 -0.65 -10.15 -1.64
N GLU A 40 -0.16 -8.96 -1.36
CA GLU A 40 -0.48 -8.22 -0.14
C GLU A 40 -1.94 -7.80 -0.06
N GLU A 41 -2.54 -7.32 -1.15
CA GLU A 41 -3.96 -6.97 -1.17
C GLU A 41 -4.85 -8.20 -0.97
N ALA A 42 -4.45 -9.39 -1.47
CA ALA A 42 -5.13 -10.63 -1.19
C ALA A 42 -5.02 -11.01 0.30
N PHE A 43 -3.84 -10.95 0.89
CA PHE A 43 -3.62 -11.28 2.31
C PHE A 43 -4.37 -10.33 3.26
N LYS A 44 -4.46 -9.03 2.96
CA LYS A 44 -5.25 -8.08 3.75
C LYS A 44 -6.72 -8.47 3.88
N THR A 45 -7.28 -9.16 2.89
CA THR A 45 -8.68 -9.59 2.95
C THR A 45 -8.94 -10.67 3.99
N LEU A 46 -7.91 -11.41 4.44
CA LEU A 46 -8.08 -12.52 5.39
C LEU A 46 -8.73 -12.06 6.70
N GLY A 47 -8.37 -10.88 7.22
CA GLY A 47 -8.99 -10.31 8.41
C GLY A 47 -10.50 -10.08 8.24
N VAL A 48 -10.92 -9.68 7.05
CA VAL A 48 -12.35 -9.47 6.73
C VAL A 48 -13.07 -10.82 6.53
N TRP A 49 -12.40 -11.83 5.94
CA TRP A 49 -12.97 -13.18 5.75
C TRP A 49 -13.41 -13.82 7.06
N LEU A 50 -12.77 -13.52 8.19
CA LEU A 50 -13.16 -14.01 9.52
C LEU A 50 -14.58 -13.57 9.94
N LEU A 51 -15.12 -12.56 9.27
CA LEU A 51 -16.46 -12.03 9.52
C LEU A 51 -17.53 -12.60 8.56
N LYS A 52 -17.13 -13.47 7.63
CA LYS A 52 -18.07 -14.12 6.69
C LYS A 52 -19.14 -14.90 7.47
N GLY A 53 -20.39 -14.70 7.09
CA GLY A 53 -21.53 -15.35 7.74
C GLY A 53 -22.06 -14.64 8.99
N ARG A 54 -21.42 -13.55 9.45
CA ARG A 54 -21.88 -12.77 10.61
C ARG A 54 -22.92 -11.69 10.24
N GLY A 55 -23.35 -11.59 8.98
CA GLY A 55 -24.36 -10.64 8.54
C GLY A 55 -23.92 -9.17 8.59
N ILE A 56 -22.63 -8.89 8.58
CA ILE A 56 -22.11 -7.52 8.66
C ILE A 56 -22.60 -6.64 7.50
N SER A 57 -22.89 -5.39 7.82
CA SER A 57 -23.21 -4.35 6.83
C SER A 57 -21.98 -3.93 6.01
N PRO A 58 -22.16 -3.29 4.84
CA PRO A 58 -21.06 -2.74 4.07
C PRO A 58 -20.21 -1.72 4.85
N ALA A 59 -20.81 -0.95 5.75
CA ALA A 59 -20.10 -0.01 6.60
C ALA A 59 -19.19 -0.73 7.62
N GLU A 60 -19.70 -1.78 8.28
CA GLU A 60 -18.90 -2.63 9.17
C GLU A 60 -17.79 -3.34 8.40
N GLY A 61 -18.07 -3.81 7.18
CA GLY A 61 -17.06 -4.37 6.29
C GLY A 61 -15.95 -3.37 5.95
N PHE A 62 -16.32 -2.11 5.68
CA PHE A 62 -15.35 -1.02 5.45
C PHE A 62 -14.44 -0.82 6.67
N VAL A 63 -15.02 -0.70 7.86
CA VAL A 63 -14.27 -0.51 9.11
C VAL A 63 -13.37 -1.72 9.40
N ALA A 64 -13.89 -2.94 9.27
CA ALA A 64 -13.10 -4.16 9.47
C ALA A 64 -11.92 -4.24 8.48
N GLY A 65 -12.14 -3.85 7.24
CA GLY A 65 -11.10 -3.76 6.22
C GLY A 65 -10.03 -2.72 6.55
N MET A 66 -10.44 -1.54 7.08
CA MET A 66 -9.50 -0.52 7.56
C MET A 66 -8.60 -1.05 8.68
N PHE A 67 -9.16 -1.76 9.65
CA PHE A 67 -8.37 -2.39 10.73
C PHE A 67 -7.42 -3.46 10.19
N SER A 68 -7.86 -4.27 9.24
CA SER A 68 -6.99 -5.26 8.59
C SER A 68 -5.84 -4.59 7.83
N GLY A 69 -6.12 -3.50 7.10
CA GLY A 69 -5.11 -2.70 6.42
C GLY A 69 -4.14 -2.02 7.39
N ALA A 70 -4.64 -1.47 8.50
CA ALA A 70 -3.80 -0.87 9.54
C ALA A 70 -2.87 -1.90 10.20
N GLY A 71 -3.39 -3.09 10.52
CA GLY A 71 -2.59 -4.19 11.06
C GLY A 71 -1.49 -4.63 10.09
N PHE A 72 -1.83 -4.73 8.80
CA PHE A 72 -0.85 -5.05 7.76
C PHE A 72 0.25 -3.98 7.67
N ALA A 73 -0.14 -2.69 7.62
CA ALA A 73 0.79 -1.57 7.58
C ALA A 73 1.74 -1.53 8.79
N LEU A 74 1.23 -1.91 9.97
CA LEU A 74 2.04 -2.01 11.19
C LEU A 74 3.11 -3.09 11.06
N VAL A 75 2.72 -4.30 10.66
CA VAL A 75 3.66 -5.43 10.50
C VAL A 75 4.71 -5.11 9.44
N GLU A 76 4.29 -4.63 8.28
CA GLU A 76 5.19 -4.23 7.20
C GLU A 76 6.11 -3.08 7.65
N GLY A 77 5.57 -2.09 8.37
CA GLY A 77 6.36 -0.99 8.92
C GLY A 77 7.44 -1.46 9.89
N LEU A 78 7.12 -2.43 10.75
CA LEU A 78 8.09 -3.03 11.67
C LEU A 78 9.18 -3.79 10.92
N LEU A 79 8.81 -4.58 9.91
CA LEU A 79 9.79 -5.31 9.08
C LEU A 79 10.70 -4.33 8.32
N ASN A 80 10.13 -3.30 7.71
CA ASN A 80 10.89 -2.30 6.97
C ASN A 80 11.73 -1.38 7.88
N SER A 81 11.37 -1.20 9.16
CA SER A 81 12.18 -0.40 10.09
C SER A 81 13.58 -0.97 10.32
N ALA A 82 13.76 -2.27 10.09
CA ALA A 82 15.06 -2.91 10.19
C ALA A 82 16.08 -2.33 9.16
N THR A 83 15.60 -1.83 8.02
CA THR A 83 16.45 -1.24 6.97
C THR A 83 17.07 0.11 7.38
N VAL A 84 16.45 0.81 8.32
CA VAL A 84 16.90 2.11 8.83
C VAL A 84 17.36 2.04 10.29
N ALA A 85 17.46 0.85 10.87
CA ALA A 85 17.77 0.67 12.29
C ALA A 85 19.12 1.28 12.71
N SER A 86 20.12 1.25 11.80
CA SER A 86 21.46 1.81 11.99
C SER A 86 21.69 3.15 11.29
N SER A 87 20.64 3.72 10.69
CA SER A 87 20.73 4.94 9.88
C SER A 87 20.70 6.22 10.72
N THR A 88 20.90 7.38 10.06
CA THR A 88 20.85 8.69 10.70
C THR A 88 19.43 9.09 11.11
N SER A 89 19.31 10.10 11.96
CA SER A 89 18.00 10.66 12.35
C SER A 89 17.21 11.20 11.16
N THR A 90 17.90 11.70 10.14
CA THR A 90 17.27 12.23 8.91
C THR A 90 16.64 11.10 8.11
N ASP A 91 17.31 9.94 8.00
CA ASP A 91 16.79 8.75 7.31
C ASP A 91 15.57 8.20 8.02
N TRP A 92 15.60 8.18 9.37
CA TRP A 92 14.44 7.82 10.18
C TRP A 92 13.25 8.74 9.93
N LEU A 93 13.47 10.05 9.82
CA LEU A 93 12.39 10.98 9.51
C LEU A 93 11.81 10.73 8.12
N GLY A 94 12.65 10.53 7.11
CA GLY A 94 12.23 10.16 5.76
C GLY A 94 11.42 8.88 5.73
N PHE A 95 11.91 7.84 6.43
CA PHE A 95 11.20 6.57 6.59
C PHE A 95 9.81 6.76 7.23
N VAL A 96 9.71 7.47 8.35
CA VAL A 96 8.43 7.70 9.05
C VAL A 96 7.45 8.45 8.16
N VAL A 97 7.89 9.51 7.49
CA VAL A 97 7.05 10.30 6.57
C VAL A 97 6.55 9.45 5.40
N GLY A 98 7.43 8.65 4.79
CA GLY A 98 7.05 7.70 3.74
C GLY A 98 6.04 6.66 4.24
N ARG A 99 6.24 6.14 5.46
CA ARG A 99 5.31 5.17 6.08
C ARG A 99 3.92 5.75 6.37
N LEU A 100 3.78 7.04 6.65
CA LEU A 100 2.46 7.66 6.83
C LEU A 100 1.60 7.53 5.58
N GLY A 101 2.16 7.83 4.41
CA GLY A 101 1.44 7.68 3.14
C GLY A 101 1.11 6.22 2.80
N GLY A 102 2.09 5.31 2.98
CA GLY A 102 1.87 3.87 2.80
C GLY A 102 0.81 3.32 3.78
N THR A 103 0.82 3.75 5.04
CA THR A 103 -0.20 3.36 6.03
C THR A 103 -1.60 3.83 5.62
N LEU A 104 -1.73 5.07 5.14
CA LEU A 104 -3.00 5.58 4.60
C LEU A 104 -3.50 4.73 3.43
N LEU A 105 -2.61 4.38 2.51
CA LEU A 105 -2.91 3.50 1.38
C LEU A 105 -3.45 2.14 1.84
N HIS A 106 -2.75 1.48 2.78
CA HIS A 106 -3.16 0.17 3.30
C HIS A 106 -4.51 0.22 4.01
N ILE A 107 -4.76 1.25 4.82
CA ILE A 107 -6.04 1.46 5.51
C ILE A 107 -7.16 1.66 4.48
N PHE A 108 -6.94 2.51 3.49
CA PHE A 108 -7.96 2.80 2.47
C PHE A 108 -8.25 1.58 1.60
N ASN A 109 -7.23 0.91 1.09
CA ASN A 109 -7.38 -0.29 0.28
C ASN A 109 -8.08 -1.40 1.04
N GLY A 110 -7.68 -1.66 2.28
CA GLY A 110 -8.36 -2.63 3.14
C GLY A 110 -9.83 -2.28 3.34
N GLY A 111 -10.14 -1.01 3.60
CA GLY A 111 -11.52 -0.51 3.72
C GLY A 111 -12.34 -0.75 2.45
N LEU A 112 -11.80 -0.40 1.27
CA LEU A 112 -12.46 -0.62 -0.02
C LEU A 112 -12.78 -2.11 -0.24
N LEU A 113 -11.81 -2.99 0.03
CA LEU A 113 -11.99 -4.44 -0.10
C LEU A 113 -13.02 -4.97 0.90
N GLY A 114 -12.94 -4.57 2.16
CA GLY A 114 -13.89 -4.98 3.19
C GLY A 114 -15.32 -4.54 2.86
N TRP A 115 -15.50 -3.31 2.37
CA TRP A 115 -16.79 -2.81 1.89
C TRP A 115 -17.32 -3.64 0.71
N ALA A 116 -16.48 -3.95 -0.27
CA ALA A 116 -16.87 -4.73 -1.44
C ALA A 116 -17.27 -6.16 -1.07
N MET A 117 -16.51 -6.81 -0.16
CA MET A 117 -16.78 -8.15 0.33
C MET A 117 -18.11 -8.21 1.08
N ALA A 118 -18.37 -7.29 2.02
CA ALA A 118 -19.63 -7.24 2.76
C ALA A 118 -20.84 -7.04 1.84
N ASN A 119 -20.73 -6.18 0.81
CA ASN A 119 -21.75 -6.03 -0.23
C ASN A 119 -21.98 -7.35 -0.99
N ALA A 120 -20.91 -8.07 -1.36
CA ALA A 120 -21.03 -9.33 -2.07
C ALA A 120 -21.73 -10.41 -1.23
N TRP A 121 -21.44 -10.48 0.07
CA TRP A 121 -22.08 -11.42 1.00
C TRP A 121 -23.57 -11.14 1.21
N GLN A 122 -24.01 -9.90 0.97
CA GLN A 122 -25.44 -9.54 0.95
C GLN A 122 -26.11 -9.76 -0.43
N GLY A 123 -25.48 -10.51 -1.34
CA GLY A 123 -26.00 -10.79 -2.66
C GLY A 123 -25.87 -9.63 -3.67
N LYS A 124 -25.14 -8.57 -3.33
CA LYS A 124 -24.98 -7.38 -4.17
C LYS A 124 -23.70 -7.45 -5.00
N LYS A 125 -23.82 -7.88 -6.27
CA LYS A 125 -22.78 -7.76 -7.31
C LYS A 125 -21.39 -8.28 -6.89
N PRO A 126 -21.19 -9.61 -6.76
CA PRO A 126 -19.89 -10.19 -6.37
C PRO A 126 -18.74 -9.80 -7.30
N ALA A 127 -19.00 -9.55 -8.58
CA ALA A 127 -18.01 -9.05 -9.53
C ALA A 127 -17.33 -7.72 -9.11
N LYS A 128 -17.98 -6.92 -8.25
CA LYS A 128 -17.37 -5.70 -7.70
C LYS A 128 -16.14 -6.00 -6.84
N VAL A 129 -16.10 -7.13 -6.15
CA VAL A 129 -14.93 -7.51 -5.33
C VAL A 129 -13.70 -7.62 -6.20
N VAL A 130 -13.82 -8.28 -7.36
CA VAL A 130 -12.72 -8.43 -8.32
C VAL A 130 -12.27 -7.07 -8.85
N GLY A 131 -13.22 -6.21 -9.26
CA GLY A 131 -12.88 -4.85 -9.73
C GLY A 131 -12.20 -4.00 -8.67
N ILE A 132 -12.69 -4.04 -7.41
CA ILE A 132 -12.06 -3.31 -6.30
C ILE A 132 -10.69 -3.90 -5.96
N TYR A 133 -10.52 -5.23 -6.00
CA TYR A 133 -9.23 -5.85 -5.78
C TYR A 133 -8.18 -5.35 -6.80
N PHE A 134 -8.48 -5.35 -8.09
CA PHE A 134 -7.55 -4.81 -9.08
C PHE A 134 -7.32 -3.30 -8.95
N LEU A 135 -8.34 -2.55 -8.51
CA LEU A 135 -8.16 -1.13 -8.20
C LEU A 135 -7.18 -0.95 -7.02
N THR A 136 -7.33 -1.73 -5.94
CA THR A 136 -6.42 -1.62 -4.79
C THR A 136 -5.00 -2.09 -5.13
N VAL A 137 -4.85 -3.13 -5.95
CA VAL A 137 -3.55 -3.54 -6.51
C VAL A 137 -2.92 -2.41 -7.33
N LEU A 138 -3.69 -1.74 -8.20
CA LEU A 138 -3.22 -0.61 -8.99
C LEU A 138 -2.78 0.57 -8.12
N LEU A 139 -3.62 0.97 -7.15
CA LEU A 139 -3.28 2.05 -6.23
C LEU A 139 -2.00 1.74 -5.44
N HIS A 140 -1.87 0.50 -4.97
CA HIS A 140 -0.68 0.05 -4.25
C HIS A 140 0.54 -0.01 -5.17
N GLY A 141 0.37 -0.53 -6.37
CA GLY A 141 1.44 -0.61 -7.36
C GLY A 141 1.99 0.75 -7.78
N ILE A 142 1.13 1.77 -7.91
CA ILE A 142 1.56 3.15 -8.17
C ILE A 142 2.43 3.66 -7.02
N TRP A 143 2.02 3.44 -5.76
CA TRP A 143 2.80 3.84 -4.59
C TRP A 143 4.19 3.19 -4.59
N ASN A 144 4.24 1.87 -4.71
CA ASN A 144 5.48 1.12 -4.70
C ASN A 144 6.35 1.46 -5.93
N GLY A 145 5.73 1.64 -7.10
CA GLY A 145 6.42 2.04 -8.31
C GLY A 145 7.08 3.41 -8.17
N LEU A 146 6.37 4.40 -7.61
CA LEU A 146 6.94 5.72 -7.33
C LEU A 146 8.11 5.64 -6.34
N ALA A 147 7.97 4.84 -5.28
CA ALA A 147 9.02 4.66 -4.28
C ALA A 147 10.28 4.02 -4.88
N ILE A 148 10.13 3.01 -5.77
CA ILE A 148 11.29 2.34 -6.36
C ILE A 148 11.97 3.15 -7.46
N LEU A 149 11.27 4.11 -8.07
CA LEU A 149 11.90 5.00 -9.04
C LEU A 149 13.05 5.80 -8.44
N GLU A 150 13.00 6.07 -7.14
CA GLU A 150 14.09 6.74 -6.43
C GLU A 150 15.41 5.95 -6.46
N LEU A 151 15.35 4.62 -6.59
CA LEU A 151 16.53 3.76 -6.71
C LEU A 151 17.13 3.76 -8.12
N SER A 152 16.45 4.35 -9.11
CA SER A 152 16.96 4.43 -10.47
C SER A 152 17.97 5.59 -10.62
N PRO A 153 19.19 5.36 -11.13
CA PRO A 153 20.19 6.40 -11.32
C PRO A 153 19.70 7.60 -12.16
N GLN A 154 18.76 7.35 -13.06
CA GLN A 154 18.18 8.39 -13.92
C GLN A 154 17.26 9.33 -13.14
N PHE A 155 16.61 8.85 -12.07
CA PHE A 155 15.71 9.62 -11.21
C PHE A 155 16.41 10.21 -9.98
N ILE A 156 17.50 9.59 -9.49
CA ILE A 156 18.36 10.16 -8.44
C ILE A 156 18.86 11.56 -8.86
N ALA A 157 19.16 11.76 -10.14
CA ALA A 157 19.59 13.05 -10.69
C ALA A 157 18.47 14.11 -10.69
N SER A 158 17.21 13.74 -10.51
CA SER A 158 16.05 14.65 -10.53
C SER A 158 15.72 15.28 -9.16
N GLY A 159 16.50 15.00 -8.13
CA GLY A 159 16.34 15.59 -6.79
C GLY A 159 15.07 15.11 -6.08
N ASN A 160 14.34 16.04 -5.46
CA ASN A 160 13.18 15.71 -4.58
C ASN A 160 11.87 15.41 -5.35
N LEU A 161 11.90 15.20 -6.67
CA LEU A 161 10.67 15.02 -7.46
C LEU A 161 9.87 13.79 -7.03
N THR A 162 10.55 12.69 -6.68
CA THR A 162 9.88 11.46 -6.21
C THR A 162 9.07 11.70 -4.94
N TYR A 163 9.65 12.43 -3.98
CA TYR A 163 8.96 12.78 -2.73
C TYR A 163 7.75 13.69 -2.99
N ILE A 164 7.86 14.62 -3.96
CA ILE A 164 6.75 15.47 -4.36
C ILE A 164 5.62 14.62 -4.95
N PHE A 165 5.94 13.67 -5.85
CA PHE A 165 4.94 12.78 -6.43
C PHE A 165 4.29 11.88 -5.36
N LEU A 166 5.05 11.33 -4.42
CA LEU A 166 4.52 10.54 -3.32
C LEU A 166 3.62 11.38 -2.41
N ALA A 167 4.01 12.61 -2.10
CA ALA A 167 3.20 13.53 -1.28
C ALA A 167 1.89 13.91 -1.98
N VAL A 168 1.93 14.24 -3.26
CA VAL A 168 0.74 14.52 -4.08
C VAL A 168 -0.17 13.29 -4.14
N TYR A 169 0.41 12.11 -4.35
CA TYR A 169 -0.35 10.88 -4.40
C TYR A 169 -1.00 10.55 -3.04
N ALA A 170 -0.28 10.73 -1.92
CA ALA A 170 -0.85 10.56 -0.58
C ALA A 170 -2.00 11.54 -0.32
N LEU A 171 -1.91 12.78 -0.79
CA LEU A 171 -3.00 13.75 -0.71
C LEU A 171 -4.23 13.31 -1.52
N ILE A 172 -4.03 12.81 -2.73
CA ILE A 172 -5.10 12.26 -3.57
C ILE A 172 -5.79 11.08 -2.84
N LEU A 173 -5.00 10.17 -2.26
CA LEU A 173 -5.52 9.04 -1.48
C LEU A 173 -6.32 9.51 -0.26
N LEU A 174 -5.84 10.53 0.46
CA LEU A 174 -6.52 11.10 1.62
C LEU A 174 -7.89 11.70 1.21
N VAL A 175 -7.92 12.47 0.13
CA VAL A 175 -9.18 13.03 -0.40
C VAL A 175 -10.13 11.91 -0.81
N ALA A 176 -9.64 10.90 -1.55
CA ALA A 176 -10.44 9.75 -1.96
C ALA A 176 -10.98 8.98 -0.75
N PHE A 177 -10.15 8.76 0.27
CA PHE A 177 -10.54 8.11 1.53
C PHE A 177 -11.66 8.88 2.23
N VAL A 178 -11.51 10.20 2.40
CA VAL A 178 -12.53 11.04 3.07
C VAL A 178 -13.86 11.03 2.29
N LEU A 179 -13.78 11.18 0.97
CA LEU A 179 -14.99 11.18 0.12
C LEU A 179 -15.71 9.82 0.16
N PHE A 180 -14.94 8.73 0.12
CA PHE A 180 -15.50 7.38 0.17
C PHE A 180 -16.09 7.06 1.54
N SER A 181 -15.41 7.42 2.63
CA SER A 181 -15.92 7.26 4.01
C SER A 181 -17.26 7.96 4.20
N ARG A 182 -17.37 9.22 3.77
CA ARG A 182 -18.65 9.97 3.80
C ARG A 182 -19.75 9.29 2.99
N LYS A 183 -19.40 8.67 1.84
CA LYS A 183 -20.38 7.91 1.05
C LYS A 183 -20.86 6.68 1.80
N VAL A 184 -19.98 5.94 2.46
CA VAL A 184 -20.31 4.75 3.26
C VAL A 184 -21.21 5.13 4.45
N GLU A 185 -20.88 6.21 5.16
CA GLU A 185 -21.68 6.73 6.27
C GLU A 185 -23.11 7.11 5.83
N ARG A 186 -23.26 7.82 4.70
CA ARG A 186 -24.56 8.19 4.15
C ARG A 186 -25.38 6.95 3.77
N GLN A 187 -24.75 5.93 3.22
CA GLN A 187 -25.42 4.67 2.87
C GLN A 187 -25.91 3.93 4.13
N ALA A 188 -25.13 3.94 5.20
CA ALA A 188 -25.51 3.35 6.49
C ALA A 188 -26.71 4.09 7.10
N ALA A 189 -26.69 5.43 7.14
CA ALA A 189 -27.78 6.23 7.67
C ALA A 189 -29.09 6.07 6.88
N GLY A 190 -29.03 5.92 5.56
CA GLY A 190 -30.23 5.71 4.70
C GLY A 190 -30.81 4.30 4.78
N SER A 191 -30.13 3.33 5.38
CA SER A 191 -30.63 1.96 5.55
C SER A 191 -31.35 1.73 6.88
N THR A 192 -31.37 2.71 7.77
CA THR A 192 -32.02 2.66 9.10
C THR A 192 -33.40 3.32 9.10
N ASN A 193 -33.81 3.93 8.00
CA ASN A 193 -35.14 4.51 7.76
C ASN A 193 -35.95 3.60 6.83
#